data_8f7a82f4f61053e2fb907c500e464c3b
#
_entry.id   8f7a82f4f61053e2fb907c500e464c3b
#
_cell.length_a   1.000
_cell.length_b   1.000
_cell.length_c   1.000
_cell.angle_alpha   90.00
_cell.angle_beta   90.00
_cell.angle_gamma   90.00
#
_symmetry.space_group_name_H-M   'P 1'
#
loop_
_entity.id
_entity.type
_entity.pdbx_description
1 polymer ?
#
loop_
_entity_poly.entity_id
_entity_poly.type
_entity_poly.pdbx_seq_one_letter_code
_entity_poly.pdbx_strand_id
1 'polypeptide(L)'
;YYLRGLAAWQAGRFSLERLRLIDISKRDLGASRDAYNDFRELIQRFPQSQYAPDAQQRIVYLRELLARHELHVADYYLRRGAFLAAVERGRWVIENYPESSATRDALATMVEGYQGLGMDDRAREVLTVLRENAPDHEQLQNGRFTPKHGNSD
;
A
#
# COMPACT_ATOMS: atom_id res chain seq x y z
N TYR A 1 -5.90 -12.55 -21.28
CA TYR A 1 -5.53 -11.71 -20.13
C TYR A 1 -6.40 -10.45 -20.06
N TYR A 2 -6.47 -9.63 -21.11
CA TYR A 2 -7.21 -8.35 -21.05
C TYR A 2 -8.68 -8.52 -20.64
N LEU A 3 -9.44 -9.40 -21.31
CA LEU A 3 -10.84 -9.64 -20.98
C LEU A 3 -11.04 -10.22 -19.60
N ARG A 4 -10.10 -11.07 -19.13
CA ARG A 4 -10.11 -11.62 -17.78
C ARG A 4 -9.84 -10.53 -16.75
N GLY A 5 -8.86 -9.67 -17.00
CA GLY A 5 -8.58 -8.50 -16.17
C GLY A 5 -9.76 -7.52 -16.11
N LEU A 6 -10.44 -7.25 -17.24
CA LEU A 6 -11.65 -6.43 -17.27
C LEU A 6 -12.80 -7.04 -16.48
N ALA A 7 -13.03 -8.35 -16.59
CA ALA A 7 -14.07 -9.04 -15.82
C ALA A 7 -13.81 -8.92 -14.31
N ALA A 8 -12.57 -9.15 -13.87
CA ALA A 8 -12.17 -8.99 -12.48
C ALA A 8 -12.27 -7.52 -12.01
N TRP A 9 -11.88 -6.56 -12.86
CA TRP A 9 -12.04 -5.13 -12.62
C TRP A 9 -13.50 -4.73 -12.43
N GLN A 10 -14.40 -5.20 -13.30
CA GLN A 10 -15.83 -4.92 -13.17
C GLN A 10 -16.42 -5.55 -11.92
N ALA A 11 -16.06 -6.78 -11.58
CA ALA A 11 -16.49 -7.43 -10.35
C ALA A 11 -16.08 -6.62 -9.11
N GLY A 12 -14.87 -6.08 -9.10
CA GLY A 12 -14.40 -5.17 -8.05
C GLY A 12 -15.22 -3.87 -7.99
N ARG A 13 -15.51 -3.24 -9.14
CA ARG A 13 -16.29 -1.99 -9.22
C ARG A 13 -17.74 -2.13 -8.77
N PHE A 14 -18.47 -3.13 -9.28
CA PHE A 14 -19.87 -3.38 -8.87
C PHE A 14 -19.98 -3.57 -7.37
N SER A 15 -18.99 -4.15 -6.80
CA SER A 15 -18.86 -4.31 -5.38
C SER A 15 -18.63 -2.97 -4.66
N LEU A 16 -17.89 -2.02 -5.23
CA LEU A 16 -17.57 -0.70 -4.66
C LEU A 16 -18.73 0.29 -4.75
N GLU A 17 -19.46 0.31 -5.88
CA GLU A 17 -20.58 1.24 -6.10
C GLU A 17 -21.81 0.90 -5.25
N ARG A 18 -22.06 -0.39 -5.02
CA ARG A 18 -23.22 -0.85 -4.23
C ARG A 18 -23.09 -0.60 -2.73
N LEU A 19 -21.88 -0.27 -2.25
CA LEU A 19 -21.55 -0.20 -0.83
C LEU A 19 -20.82 1.10 -0.46
N ARG A 20 -21.31 2.22 -0.94
CA ARG A 20 -20.86 3.57 -0.51
C ARG A 20 -20.85 3.76 1.01
N LEU A 21 -21.34 2.78 1.77
CA LEU A 21 -21.51 2.79 3.22
C LEU A 21 -20.59 1.81 3.97
N ILE A 22 -19.77 0.99 3.28
CA ILE A 22 -18.85 0.07 3.94
C ILE A 22 -17.41 0.50 3.63
N ASP A 23 -16.66 0.68 4.69
CA ASP A 23 -15.24 0.98 4.67
C ASP A 23 -14.48 0.00 3.73
N ILE A 24 -13.97 0.53 2.62
CA ILE A 24 -13.26 -0.21 1.57
C ILE A 24 -12.10 -1.02 2.15
N SER A 25 -11.55 -0.57 3.26
CA SER A 25 -10.43 -1.17 3.97
C SER A 25 -10.71 -2.55 4.57
N LYS A 26 -11.97 -2.87 4.82
CA LYS A 26 -12.41 -4.14 5.43
C LYS A 26 -12.80 -5.19 4.39
N ARG A 27 -12.66 -4.87 3.09
CA ARG A 27 -13.17 -5.70 2.02
C ARG A 27 -12.11 -6.64 1.48
N ASP A 28 -12.55 -7.83 1.06
CA ASP A 28 -11.76 -8.71 0.19
C ASP A 28 -11.50 -8.02 -1.16
N LEU A 29 -10.25 -7.65 -1.43
CA LEU A 29 -9.79 -7.08 -2.67
C LEU A 29 -9.27 -8.17 -3.64
N GLY A 30 -9.70 -9.42 -3.48
CA GLY A 30 -9.28 -10.55 -4.32
C GLY A 30 -9.45 -10.25 -5.80
N ALA A 31 -10.64 -9.81 -6.22
CA ALA A 31 -10.91 -9.44 -7.62
C ALA A 31 -10.01 -8.30 -8.13
N SER A 32 -9.70 -7.31 -7.29
CA SER A 32 -8.78 -6.21 -7.65
C SER A 32 -7.35 -6.70 -7.81
N ARG A 33 -6.92 -7.64 -6.97
CA ARG A 33 -5.59 -8.27 -7.07
C ARG A 33 -5.46 -9.13 -8.31
N ASP A 34 -6.49 -9.90 -8.65
CA ASP A 34 -6.54 -10.70 -9.87
C ASP A 34 -6.48 -9.81 -11.12
N ALA A 35 -7.26 -8.73 -11.17
CA ALA A 35 -7.21 -7.75 -12.23
C ALA A 35 -5.82 -7.13 -12.39
N TYR A 36 -5.19 -6.74 -11.29
CA TYR A 36 -3.84 -6.17 -11.28
C TYR A 36 -2.82 -7.14 -11.89
N ASN A 37 -2.86 -8.41 -11.49
CA ASN A 37 -1.97 -9.44 -12.00
C ASN A 37 -2.19 -9.72 -13.49
N ASP A 38 -3.46 -9.82 -13.93
CA ASP A 38 -3.80 -10.05 -15.33
C ASP A 38 -3.35 -8.90 -16.25
N PHE A 39 -3.52 -7.65 -15.82
CA PHE A 39 -3.06 -6.50 -16.59
C PHE A 39 -1.53 -6.42 -16.61
N ARG A 40 -0.85 -6.72 -15.53
CA ARG A 40 0.63 -6.81 -15.51
C ARG A 40 1.13 -7.87 -16.49
N GLU A 41 0.55 -9.05 -16.48
CA GLU A 41 0.92 -10.14 -17.38
C GLU A 41 0.68 -9.76 -18.85
N LEU A 42 -0.44 -9.07 -19.14
CA LEU A 42 -0.70 -8.53 -20.47
C LEU A 42 0.45 -7.62 -20.95
N ILE A 43 0.83 -6.63 -20.13
CA ILE A 43 1.86 -5.67 -20.51
C ILE A 43 3.22 -6.33 -20.66
N GLN A 44 3.57 -7.27 -19.78
CA GLN A 44 4.83 -7.99 -19.86
C GLN A 44 4.95 -8.87 -21.11
N ARG A 45 3.88 -9.58 -21.45
CA ARG A 45 3.88 -10.51 -22.60
C ARG A 45 3.58 -9.83 -23.94
N PHE A 46 2.74 -8.80 -23.92
CA PHE A 46 2.23 -8.14 -25.12
C PHE A 46 2.31 -6.62 -25.03
N PRO A 47 3.53 -6.05 -24.84
CA PRO A 47 3.70 -4.60 -24.63
C PRO A 47 3.21 -3.75 -25.83
N GLN A 48 3.20 -4.32 -27.04
CA GLN A 48 2.73 -3.66 -28.25
C GLN A 48 1.23 -3.90 -28.56
N SER A 49 0.51 -4.54 -27.65
CA SER A 49 -0.92 -4.76 -27.82
C SER A 49 -1.69 -3.44 -27.79
N GLN A 50 -2.71 -3.31 -28.63
CA GLN A 50 -3.64 -2.17 -28.59
C GLN A 50 -4.31 -1.98 -27.23
N TYR A 51 -4.33 -3.00 -26.37
CA TYR A 51 -4.90 -2.98 -25.01
C TYR A 51 -3.90 -2.55 -23.94
N ALA A 52 -2.60 -2.50 -24.25
CA ALA A 52 -1.56 -2.17 -23.29
C ALA A 52 -1.73 -0.77 -22.66
N PRO A 53 -2.07 0.31 -23.41
CA PRO A 53 -2.28 1.63 -22.82
C PRO A 53 -3.44 1.67 -21.81
N ASP A 54 -4.57 1.02 -22.09
CA ASP A 54 -5.69 0.94 -21.15
C ASP A 54 -5.34 0.11 -19.92
N ALA A 55 -4.68 -1.03 -20.10
CA ALA A 55 -4.19 -1.86 -19.01
C ALA A 55 -3.22 -1.10 -18.09
N GLN A 56 -2.34 -0.26 -18.66
CA GLN A 56 -1.41 0.57 -17.90
C GLN A 56 -2.13 1.55 -16.97
N GLN A 57 -3.17 2.23 -17.45
CA GLN A 57 -3.95 3.16 -16.61
C GLN A 57 -4.65 2.42 -15.46
N ARG A 58 -5.20 1.25 -15.73
CA ARG A 58 -5.86 0.43 -14.70
C ARG A 58 -4.89 -0.10 -13.66
N ILE A 59 -3.68 -0.47 -14.07
CA ILE A 59 -2.60 -0.89 -13.14
C ILE A 59 -2.27 0.23 -12.16
N VAL A 60 -2.13 1.49 -12.63
CA VAL A 60 -1.85 2.62 -11.73
C VAL A 60 -2.91 2.74 -10.65
N TYR A 61 -4.17 2.73 -11.03
CA TYR A 61 -5.28 2.79 -10.06
C TYR A 61 -5.30 1.61 -9.09
N LEU A 62 -5.20 0.38 -9.60
CA LEU A 62 -5.23 -0.83 -8.78
C LEU A 62 -4.05 -0.90 -7.82
N ARG A 63 -2.87 -0.50 -8.24
CA ARG A 63 -1.68 -0.43 -7.40
C ARG A 63 -1.90 0.47 -6.20
N GLU A 64 -2.41 1.69 -6.43
CA GLU A 64 -2.72 2.62 -5.33
C GLU A 64 -3.78 2.05 -4.38
N LEU A 65 -4.83 1.46 -4.92
CA LEU A 65 -5.90 0.84 -4.13
C LEU A 65 -5.36 -0.28 -3.24
N LEU A 66 -4.58 -1.20 -3.82
CA LEU A 66 -4.03 -2.36 -3.10
C LEU A 66 -3.00 -1.94 -2.05
N ALA A 67 -2.10 -1.02 -2.40
CA ALA A 67 -1.10 -0.51 -1.47
C ALA A 67 -1.74 0.20 -0.26
N ARG A 68 -2.74 1.05 -0.50
CA ARG A 68 -3.46 1.74 0.59
C ARG A 68 -4.24 0.79 1.47
N HIS A 69 -4.81 -0.28 0.91
CA HIS A 69 -5.45 -1.32 1.71
C HIS A 69 -4.46 -1.99 2.68
N GLU A 70 -3.26 -2.35 2.21
CA GLU A 70 -2.23 -2.94 3.07
C GLU A 70 -1.83 -1.99 4.22
N LEU A 71 -1.71 -0.68 3.93
CA LEU A 71 -1.40 0.31 4.97
C LEU A 71 -2.54 0.51 5.97
N HIS A 72 -3.79 0.40 5.52
CA HIS A 72 -4.92 0.44 6.44
C HIS A 72 -4.91 -0.76 7.41
N VAL A 73 -4.57 -1.94 6.91
CA VAL A 73 -4.38 -3.13 7.76
C VAL A 73 -3.19 -2.93 8.71
N ALA A 74 -2.10 -2.34 8.23
CA ALA A 74 -0.93 -2.02 9.06
C ALA A 74 -1.28 -1.05 10.20
N ASP A 75 -2.07 -0.01 9.91
CA ASP A 75 -2.56 0.96 10.90
C ASP A 75 -3.40 0.28 12.00
N TYR A 76 -4.25 -0.67 11.61
CA TYR A 76 -4.99 -1.48 12.59
C TYR A 76 -4.04 -2.26 13.51
N TYR A 77 -2.97 -2.84 12.97
CA TYR A 77 -1.97 -3.57 13.77
C TYR A 77 -1.17 -2.64 14.70
N LEU A 78 -0.78 -1.45 14.23
CA LEU A 78 -0.10 -0.45 15.08
C LEU A 78 -0.96 -0.07 16.29
N ARG A 79 -2.25 0.22 16.07
CA ARG A 79 -3.18 0.54 17.16
C ARG A 79 -3.36 -0.58 18.17
N ARG A 80 -3.14 -1.82 17.76
CA ARG A 80 -3.22 -2.99 18.61
C ARG A 80 -1.91 -3.42 19.26
N GLY A 81 -0.82 -2.70 18.99
CA GLY A 81 0.52 -3.06 19.44
C GLY A 81 1.11 -4.30 18.76
N ALA A 82 0.52 -4.75 17.65
CA ALA A 82 1.03 -5.82 16.82
C ALA A 82 2.09 -5.28 15.84
N PHE A 83 3.14 -4.71 16.40
CA PHE A 83 4.14 -3.93 15.64
C PHE A 83 4.84 -4.72 14.55
N LEU A 84 5.19 -5.98 14.81
CA LEU A 84 5.82 -6.82 13.78
C LEU A 84 4.90 -7.01 12.56
N ALA A 85 3.62 -7.28 12.80
CA ALA A 85 2.66 -7.43 11.71
C ALA A 85 2.50 -6.13 10.91
N ALA A 86 2.54 -4.97 11.56
CA ALA A 86 2.51 -3.67 10.89
C ALA A 86 3.76 -3.45 10.03
N VAL A 87 4.95 -3.76 10.53
CA VAL A 87 6.22 -3.69 9.78
C VAL A 87 6.16 -4.57 8.54
N GLU A 88 5.67 -5.80 8.66
CA GLU A 88 5.56 -6.73 7.52
C GLU A 88 4.60 -6.22 6.45
N ARG A 89 3.49 -5.57 6.83
CA ARG A 89 2.58 -4.93 5.86
C ARG A 89 3.23 -3.74 5.15
N GLY A 90 3.94 -2.90 5.87
CA GLY A 90 4.70 -1.79 5.27
C GLY A 90 5.77 -2.31 4.29
N ARG A 91 6.52 -3.33 4.68
CA ARG A 91 7.50 -3.99 3.81
C ARG A 91 6.85 -4.55 2.55
N TRP A 92 5.72 -5.23 2.69
CA TRP A 92 4.96 -5.77 1.56
C TRP A 92 4.62 -4.70 0.52
N VAL A 93 4.19 -3.51 0.96
CA VAL A 93 3.89 -2.38 0.07
C VAL A 93 5.13 -1.96 -0.72
N ILE A 94 6.28 -1.83 -0.04
CA ILE A 94 7.53 -1.40 -0.69
C ILE A 94 8.00 -2.44 -1.71
N GLU A 95 7.89 -3.73 -1.40
CA GLU A 95 8.35 -4.82 -2.26
C GLU A 95 7.42 -5.08 -3.46
N ASN A 96 6.11 -4.96 -3.27
CA ASN A 96 5.12 -5.34 -4.29
C ASN A 96 4.51 -4.15 -5.04
N TYR A 97 4.51 -2.96 -4.44
CA TYR A 97 3.96 -1.74 -5.01
C TYR A 97 4.95 -0.56 -4.94
N PRO A 98 6.23 -0.73 -5.38
CA PRO A 98 7.29 0.28 -5.18
C PRO A 98 6.99 1.62 -5.85
N GLU A 99 6.18 1.63 -6.91
CA GLU A 99 5.80 2.85 -7.64
C GLU A 99 4.53 3.52 -7.09
N SER A 100 3.96 2.98 -6.01
CA SER A 100 2.80 3.60 -5.35
C SER A 100 3.22 4.81 -4.53
N SER A 101 2.37 5.83 -4.49
CA SER A 101 2.54 6.96 -3.57
C SER A 101 2.48 6.53 -2.10
N ALA A 102 1.89 5.37 -1.81
CA ALA A 102 1.77 4.80 -0.48
C ALA A 102 3.10 4.29 0.11
N THR A 103 4.18 4.18 -0.68
CA THR A 103 5.50 3.77 -0.18
C THR A 103 6.05 4.71 0.90
N ARG A 104 5.73 5.99 0.83
CA ARG A 104 6.10 6.99 1.84
C ARG A 104 5.47 6.65 3.20
N ASP A 105 4.16 6.39 3.19
CA ASP A 105 3.40 6.01 4.39
C ASP A 105 3.83 4.62 4.90
N ALA A 106 4.22 3.72 3.99
CA ALA A 106 4.76 2.41 4.34
C ALA A 106 6.07 2.53 5.13
N LEU A 107 6.99 3.40 4.69
CA LEU A 107 8.23 3.67 5.43
C LEU A 107 7.93 4.24 6.82
N ALA A 108 7.01 5.21 6.93
CA ALA A 108 6.61 5.77 8.22
C ALA A 108 6.00 4.70 9.15
N THR A 109 5.14 3.83 8.61
CA THR A 109 4.57 2.68 9.33
C THR A 109 5.66 1.74 9.86
N MET A 110 6.69 1.46 9.06
CA MET A 110 7.81 0.62 9.49
C MET A 110 8.64 1.29 10.57
N VAL A 111 8.91 2.60 10.49
CA VAL A 111 9.61 3.35 11.57
C VAL A 111 8.85 3.20 12.89
N GLU A 112 7.54 3.48 12.87
CA GLU A 112 6.70 3.39 14.06
C GLU A 112 6.65 1.96 14.63
N GLY A 113 6.50 0.95 13.75
CA GLY A 113 6.50 -0.45 14.15
C GLY A 113 7.83 -0.89 14.77
N TYR A 114 8.98 -0.51 14.20
CA TYR A 114 10.28 -0.82 14.78
C TYR A 114 10.53 -0.10 16.11
N GLN A 115 10.07 1.15 16.27
CA GLN A 115 10.11 1.84 17.56
C GLN A 115 9.27 1.10 18.61
N GLY A 116 8.07 0.65 18.26
CA GLY A 116 7.21 -0.13 19.13
C GLY A 116 7.82 -1.48 19.55
N LEU A 117 8.68 -2.07 18.72
CA LEU A 117 9.45 -3.28 19.02
C LEU A 117 10.72 -3.01 19.83
N GLY A 118 11.09 -1.74 20.09
CA GLY A 118 12.36 -1.37 20.70
C GLY A 118 13.59 -1.64 19.79
N MET A 119 13.37 -1.76 18.47
CA MET A 119 14.42 -2.00 17.48
C MET A 119 14.94 -0.67 16.92
N ASP A 120 15.56 0.14 17.77
CA ASP A 120 15.94 1.53 17.46
C ASP A 120 16.91 1.64 16.27
N ASP A 121 17.80 0.68 16.08
CA ASP A 121 18.72 0.68 14.94
C ASP A 121 17.96 0.53 13.62
N ARG A 122 17.02 -0.41 13.55
CA ARG A 122 16.15 -0.60 12.38
C ARG A 122 15.25 0.60 12.14
N ALA A 123 14.70 1.17 13.20
CA ALA A 123 13.89 2.38 13.09
C ALA A 123 14.71 3.54 12.47
N ARG A 124 15.97 3.74 12.92
CA ARG A 124 16.87 4.77 12.37
C ARG A 124 17.23 4.53 10.90
N GLU A 125 17.51 3.29 10.51
CA GLU A 125 17.78 2.94 9.11
C GLU A 125 16.60 3.34 8.20
N VAL A 126 15.39 2.90 8.53
CA VAL A 126 14.19 3.20 7.75
C VAL A 126 13.85 4.69 7.78
N LEU A 127 14.06 5.35 8.93
CA LEU A 127 13.83 6.80 9.06
C LEU A 127 14.76 7.60 8.14
N THR A 128 16.00 7.18 7.97
CA THR A 128 16.92 7.80 7.02
C THR A 128 16.37 7.72 5.60
N VAL A 129 15.90 6.54 5.19
CA VAL A 129 15.27 6.34 3.89
C VAL A 129 14.03 7.22 3.73
N LEU A 130 13.18 7.32 4.75
CA LEU A 130 12.00 8.18 4.73
C LEU A 130 12.37 9.65 4.55
N ARG A 131 13.38 10.15 5.27
CA ARG A 131 13.86 11.55 5.15
C ARG A 131 14.41 11.86 3.77
N GLU A 132 15.11 10.93 3.13
CA GLU A 132 15.68 11.08 1.80
C GLU A 132 14.62 11.08 0.70
N ASN A 133 13.61 10.22 0.82
CA ASN A 133 12.59 10.02 -0.21
C ASN A 133 11.33 10.86 -0.03
N ALA A 134 11.01 11.26 1.19
CA ALA A 134 9.81 12.01 1.53
C ALA A 134 10.06 12.98 2.69
N PRO A 135 10.93 13.99 2.53
CA PRO A 135 11.26 14.94 3.58
C PRO A 135 10.07 15.79 4.04
N ASP A 136 9.03 15.87 3.22
CA ASP A 136 7.77 16.58 3.46
C ASP A 136 6.68 15.70 4.07
N HIS A 137 7.00 14.46 4.47
CA HIS A 137 6.03 13.55 5.07
C HIS A 137 5.43 14.14 6.36
N GLU A 138 4.10 13.97 6.57
CA GLU A 138 3.36 14.57 7.69
C GLU A 138 3.90 14.19 9.08
N GLN A 139 4.48 12.99 9.21
CA GLN A 139 5.10 12.51 10.46
C GLN A 139 6.55 13.01 10.65
N LEU A 140 7.10 13.77 9.69
CA LEU A 140 8.42 14.42 9.77
C LEU A 140 8.25 15.92 10.00
N GLN A 141 8.29 16.35 11.26
CA GLN A 141 8.25 17.77 11.61
C GLN A 141 9.64 18.25 12.04
N ASN A 142 10.22 19.18 11.29
CA ASN A 142 11.57 19.68 11.53
C ASN A 142 12.63 18.57 11.62
N GLY A 143 12.49 17.53 10.78
CA GLY A 143 13.38 16.37 10.75
C GLY A 143 13.20 15.39 11.92
N ARG A 144 12.25 15.64 12.81
CA ARG A 144 11.89 14.74 13.90
C ARG A 144 10.69 13.92 13.52
N PHE A 145 10.77 12.61 13.70
CA PHE A 145 9.65 11.67 13.47
C PHE A 145 8.69 11.68 14.67
N THR A 146 7.40 11.79 14.37
CA THR A 146 6.32 11.72 15.36
C THR A 146 5.45 10.50 15.04
N PRO A 147 5.39 9.48 15.91
CA PRO A 147 4.52 8.33 15.72
C PRO A 147 3.04 8.76 15.65
N LYS A 148 2.28 8.10 14.81
CA LYS A 148 0.84 8.34 14.67
C LYS A 148 0.05 7.75 15.86
N HIS A 149 0.54 6.63 16.37
CA HIS A 149 -0.02 5.91 17.50
C HIS A 149 0.98 5.84 18.67
N GLY A 150 1.60 6.96 19.01
CA GLY A 150 2.50 7.04 20.15
C GLY A 150 1.81 6.61 21.44
N ASN A 151 2.52 5.88 22.30
CA ASN A 151 2.04 5.54 23.66
C ASN A 151 1.55 6.81 24.34
N SER A 152 0.25 6.85 24.61
CA SER A 152 -0.28 7.75 25.61
C SER A 152 0.14 7.14 26.97
N ASP A 153 1.24 7.65 27.51
CA ASP A 153 1.61 7.40 28.93
C ASP A 153 0.53 7.97 29.86
#